data_1742b19b655fb866b5e29a47ad32bc4b
#
_entry.id   1742b19b655fb866b5e29a47ad32bc4b
#
_cell.length_a   1.000
_cell.length_b   1.000
_cell.length_c   1.000
_cell.angle_alpha   90.00
_cell.angle_beta   90.00
_cell.angle_gamma   90.00
#
_symmetry.space_group_name_H-M   'P 1'
#
loop_
_entity.id
_entity.type
_entity.pdbx_description
1 polymer ?
#
loop_
_entity_poly.entity_id
_entity_poly.type
_entity_poly.pdbx_seq_one_letter_code
_entity_poly.pdbx_strand_id
1 'polypeptide(L)'
;QNSEEFGKTRAERNKLLQEGGLKIVTTLDVEANSTMMETARNTIPPDDPSGMEIAMAAVKPGTGEVLSFGLNRYYDATPAAANDPTKTSQNYAVDLADGGGSGWTIGSSWKPINLIAWMEAGHSINDNLQTSTSYPTTDFACSNYSGGADSWNVSNAMGAGTVNPESPFLGLVRSHNTTQASMGAILKLCKVADTATELGYHDAATGETIDKTQVYTP
;
A
#
# COMPACT_ATOMS: atom_id res chain seq x y z
N GLN A 1 -5.47 18.64 -11.92
CA GLN A 1 -6.84 19.14 -12.19
C GLN A 1 -7.58 19.62 -10.93
N ASN A 2 -7.06 19.29 -9.73
CA ASN A 2 -7.75 19.59 -8.46
C ASN A 2 -7.27 20.89 -7.80
N SER A 3 -6.15 21.50 -8.25
CA SER A 3 -5.64 22.75 -7.68
C SER A 3 -6.42 23.94 -8.19
N GLU A 4 -6.97 24.73 -7.27
CA GLU A 4 -7.70 25.99 -7.58
C GLU A 4 -6.79 27.09 -8.14
N GLU A 5 -5.47 26.98 -7.98
CA GLU A 5 -4.49 27.90 -8.55
C GLU A 5 -4.56 27.96 -10.09
N PHE A 6 -5.01 26.87 -10.73
CA PHE A 6 -5.18 26.77 -12.18
C PHE A 6 -6.58 27.21 -12.66
N GLY A 7 -7.47 27.62 -11.78
CA GLY A 7 -8.83 28.05 -12.08
C GLY A 7 -9.86 27.55 -11.08
N LYS A 8 -10.93 28.31 -10.88
CA LYS A 8 -11.98 28.00 -9.90
C LYS A 8 -12.83 26.79 -10.30
N THR A 9 -12.99 26.58 -11.58
CA THR A 9 -13.78 25.47 -12.11
C THR A 9 -12.91 24.45 -12.83
N ARG A 10 -13.39 23.20 -12.91
CA ARG A 10 -12.71 22.15 -13.69
C ARG A 10 -12.56 22.54 -15.18
N ALA A 11 -13.53 23.22 -15.73
CA ALA A 11 -13.49 23.67 -17.13
C ALA A 11 -12.38 24.70 -17.36
N GLU A 12 -12.22 25.68 -16.46
CA GLU A 12 -11.13 26.66 -16.52
C GLU A 12 -9.77 26.00 -16.40
N ARG A 13 -9.61 25.07 -15.47
CA ARG A 13 -8.36 24.30 -15.28
C ARG A 13 -8.00 23.50 -16.51
N ASN A 14 -8.97 22.80 -17.10
CA ASN A 14 -8.75 22.03 -18.34
C ASN A 14 -8.37 22.94 -19.51
N LYS A 15 -9.03 24.08 -19.63
CA LYS A 15 -8.72 25.07 -20.69
C LYS A 15 -7.29 25.61 -20.53
N LEU A 16 -6.88 25.95 -19.31
CA LEU A 16 -5.53 26.41 -19.04
C LEU A 16 -4.45 25.34 -19.38
N LEU A 17 -4.72 24.07 -19.03
CA LEU A 17 -3.81 22.97 -19.34
C LEU A 17 -3.67 22.72 -20.85
N GLN A 18 -4.74 22.88 -21.62
CA GLN A 18 -4.75 22.60 -23.06
C GLN A 18 -4.29 23.77 -23.90
N GLU A 19 -4.61 25.00 -23.50
CA GLU A 19 -4.44 26.21 -24.32
C GLU A 19 -3.47 27.23 -23.72
N GLY A 20 -3.09 27.06 -22.43
CA GLY A 20 -2.40 28.10 -21.66
C GLY A 20 -0.90 28.20 -21.89
N GLY A 21 -0.28 27.33 -22.69
CA GLY A 21 1.16 27.35 -22.97
C GLY A 21 2.04 27.15 -21.72
N LEU A 22 1.57 26.36 -20.76
CA LEU A 22 2.26 26.13 -19.49
C LEU A 22 3.61 25.41 -19.66
N LYS A 23 4.61 25.88 -18.90
CA LYS A 23 5.83 25.13 -18.65
C LYS A 23 5.66 24.33 -17.36
N ILE A 24 5.51 23.01 -17.48
CA ILE A 24 5.38 22.12 -16.32
C ILE A 24 6.77 21.55 -16.01
N VAL A 25 7.28 21.84 -14.81
CA VAL A 25 8.54 21.28 -14.29
C VAL A 25 8.19 20.23 -13.26
N THR A 26 8.69 19.02 -13.46
CA THR A 26 8.46 17.87 -12.56
C THR A 26 9.75 17.46 -11.85
N THR A 27 9.64 16.62 -10.83
CA THR A 27 10.76 16.00 -10.13
C THR A 27 11.25 14.72 -10.82
N LEU A 28 10.59 14.31 -11.92
CA LEU A 28 10.92 13.07 -12.62
C LEU A 28 12.34 13.13 -13.23
N ASP A 29 13.14 12.13 -12.91
CA ASP A 29 14.41 11.83 -13.54
C ASP A 29 14.14 11.00 -14.79
N VAL A 30 14.46 11.54 -15.97
CA VAL A 30 14.14 10.94 -17.27
C VAL A 30 14.85 9.60 -17.46
N GLU A 31 16.11 9.48 -17.05
CA GLU A 31 16.90 8.26 -17.18
C GLU A 31 16.40 7.18 -16.21
N ALA A 32 16.19 7.53 -14.95
CA ALA A 32 15.64 6.62 -13.95
C ALA A 32 14.23 6.14 -14.35
N ASN A 33 13.39 7.03 -14.88
CA ASN A 33 12.04 6.68 -15.32
C ASN A 33 12.07 5.72 -16.53
N SER A 34 12.93 5.97 -17.50
CA SER A 34 13.10 5.09 -18.67
C SER A 34 13.57 3.69 -18.25
N THR A 35 14.59 3.62 -17.39
CA THR A 35 15.13 2.37 -16.84
C THR A 35 14.08 1.58 -16.07
N MET A 36 13.28 2.25 -15.24
CA MET A 36 12.23 1.60 -14.47
C MET A 36 11.12 1.02 -15.35
N MET A 37 10.68 1.77 -16.36
CA MET A 37 9.71 1.31 -17.35
C MET A 37 10.22 0.10 -18.15
N GLU A 38 11.46 0.14 -18.59
CA GLU A 38 12.10 -0.96 -19.32
C GLU A 38 12.24 -2.20 -18.41
N THR A 39 12.68 -2.02 -17.17
CA THR A 39 12.78 -3.11 -16.20
C THR A 39 11.44 -3.78 -15.96
N ALA A 40 10.35 -3.00 -15.78
CA ALA A 40 9.02 -3.55 -15.61
C ALA A 40 8.59 -4.42 -16.80
N ARG A 41 8.80 -3.94 -18.03
CA ARG A 41 8.44 -4.65 -19.27
C ARG A 41 9.31 -5.87 -19.55
N ASN A 42 10.56 -5.83 -19.14
CA ASN A 42 11.47 -6.98 -19.29
C ASN A 42 11.18 -8.06 -18.23
N THR A 43 10.62 -7.68 -17.08
CA THR A 43 10.26 -8.62 -16.00
C THR A 43 8.95 -9.35 -16.30
N ILE A 44 7.91 -8.62 -16.67
CA ILE A 44 6.63 -9.15 -17.14
C ILE A 44 6.28 -8.38 -18.42
N PRO A 45 6.42 -8.99 -19.61
CA PRO A 45 6.07 -8.35 -20.87
C PRO A 45 4.62 -7.85 -20.89
N PRO A 46 4.33 -6.77 -21.62
CA PRO A 46 2.97 -6.21 -21.68
C PRO A 46 1.91 -7.19 -22.19
N ASP A 47 2.33 -8.16 -23.01
CA ASP A 47 1.49 -9.22 -23.60
C ASP A 47 1.60 -10.56 -22.88
N ASP A 48 2.16 -10.58 -21.66
CA ASP A 48 2.28 -11.80 -20.87
C ASP A 48 0.89 -12.44 -20.63
N PRO A 49 0.73 -13.75 -20.92
CA PRO A 49 -0.57 -14.42 -20.84
C PRO A 49 -1.15 -14.53 -19.41
N SER A 50 -0.33 -14.31 -18.38
CA SER A 50 -0.82 -14.25 -16.99
C SER A 50 -1.71 -13.04 -16.72
N GLY A 51 -1.62 -12.00 -17.55
CA GLY A 51 -2.31 -10.73 -17.35
C GLY A 51 -1.80 -9.91 -16.17
N MET A 52 -0.68 -10.33 -15.54
CA MET A 52 -0.12 -9.62 -14.39
C MET A 52 0.40 -8.24 -14.78
N GLU A 53 0.22 -7.30 -13.87
CA GLU A 53 0.67 -5.93 -14.01
C GLU A 53 1.73 -5.59 -12.97
N ILE A 54 2.68 -4.74 -13.36
CA ILE A 54 3.69 -4.18 -12.47
C ILE A 54 3.44 -2.69 -12.35
N ALA A 55 3.46 -2.19 -11.11
CA ALA A 55 3.51 -0.77 -10.82
C ALA A 55 4.63 -0.50 -9.81
N MET A 56 5.47 0.46 -10.11
CA MET A 56 6.59 0.87 -9.25
C MET A 56 6.64 2.39 -9.16
N ALA A 57 7.09 2.89 -8.01
CA ALA A 57 7.42 4.29 -7.82
C ALA A 57 8.75 4.40 -7.09
N ALA A 58 9.60 5.35 -7.50
CA ALA A 58 10.80 5.71 -6.77
C ALA A 58 10.62 7.09 -6.15
N VAL A 59 10.79 7.16 -4.84
CA VAL A 59 10.64 8.37 -4.06
C VAL A 59 11.96 8.71 -3.39
N LYS A 60 12.38 9.97 -3.47
CA LYS A 60 13.61 10.45 -2.87
C LYS A 60 13.44 10.55 -1.35
N PRO A 61 14.26 9.81 -0.56
CA PRO A 61 14.19 9.89 0.90
C PRO A 61 14.42 11.31 1.42
N GLY A 62 13.67 11.69 2.43
CA GLY A 62 13.77 12.97 3.11
C GLY A 62 13.04 14.15 2.44
N THR A 63 12.73 14.07 1.14
CA THR A 63 11.98 15.13 0.43
C THR A 63 10.60 14.71 -0.02
N GLY A 64 10.38 13.40 -0.27
CA GLY A 64 9.14 12.89 -0.86
C GLY A 64 8.99 13.13 -2.36
N GLU A 65 10.01 13.69 -3.02
CA GLU A 65 10.00 13.91 -4.48
C GLU A 65 9.90 12.57 -5.21
N VAL A 66 8.90 12.43 -6.08
CA VAL A 66 8.79 11.27 -6.96
C VAL A 66 9.76 11.43 -8.12
N LEU A 67 10.69 10.48 -8.25
CA LEU A 67 11.74 10.49 -9.26
C LEU A 67 11.37 9.67 -10.50
N SER A 68 10.58 8.61 -10.35
CA SER A 68 10.17 7.79 -11.48
C SER A 68 8.94 6.94 -11.16
N PHE A 69 8.25 6.54 -12.24
CA PHE A 69 7.22 5.52 -12.24
C PHE A 69 7.60 4.40 -13.21
N GLY A 70 7.28 3.17 -12.88
CA GLY A 70 7.45 2.01 -13.75
C GLY A 70 6.15 1.25 -13.91
N LEU A 71 5.74 1.06 -15.15
CA LEU A 71 4.59 0.23 -15.52
C LEU A 71 5.03 -0.72 -16.62
N ASN A 72 4.56 -1.97 -16.58
CA ASN A 72 4.80 -2.89 -17.69
C ASN A 72 3.86 -2.65 -18.88
N ARG A 73 2.69 -2.02 -18.67
CA ARG A 73 1.75 -1.63 -19.73
C ARG A 73 2.15 -0.30 -20.37
N TYR A 74 1.77 -0.10 -21.63
CA TYR A 74 1.93 1.18 -22.31
C TYR A 74 0.74 2.09 -21.98
N TYR A 75 1.02 3.32 -21.58
CA TYR A 75 -0.05 4.29 -21.31
C TYR A 75 -0.70 4.73 -22.63
N ASP A 76 -2.00 4.50 -22.73
CA ASP A 76 -2.83 4.97 -23.84
C ASP A 76 -4.29 5.11 -23.36
N ALA A 77 -4.76 6.35 -23.22
CA ALA A 77 -6.10 6.66 -22.75
C ALA A 77 -7.13 6.84 -23.90
N THR A 78 -6.77 6.46 -25.12
CA THR A 78 -7.70 6.56 -26.27
C THR A 78 -8.74 5.43 -26.22
N PRO A 79 -9.97 5.67 -26.71
CA PRO A 79 -11.00 4.62 -26.80
C PRO A 79 -10.54 3.39 -27.61
N ALA A 80 -9.66 3.58 -28.59
CA ALA A 80 -9.11 2.49 -29.40
C ALA A 80 -8.23 1.52 -28.61
N ALA A 81 -7.64 1.99 -27.53
CA ALA A 81 -6.76 1.19 -26.66
C ALA A 81 -7.51 0.39 -25.58
N ALA A 82 -8.80 0.62 -25.39
CA ALA A 82 -9.58 0.07 -24.28
C ALA A 82 -9.62 -1.48 -24.24
N ASN A 83 -9.41 -2.14 -25.37
CA ASN A 83 -9.41 -3.61 -25.49
C ASN A 83 -8.02 -4.18 -25.78
N ASP A 84 -6.97 -3.35 -25.76
CA ASP A 84 -5.61 -3.80 -25.98
C ASP A 84 -4.97 -4.18 -24.63
N PRO A 85 -4.69 -5.48 -24.38
CA PRO A 85 -4.17 -5.94 -23.09
C PRO A 85 -2.75 -5.43 -22.81
N THR A 86 -2.06 -4.89 -23.79
CA THR A 86 -0.71 -4.31 -23.61
C THR A 86 -0.76 -2.86 -23.14
N LYS A 87 -1.95 -2.27 -23.08
CA LYS A 87 -2.16 -0.85 -22.77
C LYS A 87 -2.95 -0.62 -21.50
N THR A 88 -2.81 0.56 -20.95
CA THR A 88 -3.57 1.02 -19.79
C THR A 88 -3.81 2.52 -19.87
N SER A 89 -4.97 2.96 -19.39
CA SER A 89 -5.27 4.38 -19.17
C SER A 89 -4.99 4.84 -17.74
N GLN A 90 -4.48 3.95 -16.88
CA GLN A 90 -4.25 4.21 -15.47
C GLN A 90 -2.76 4.10 -15.11
N ASN A 91 -2.32 4.94 -14.18
CA ASN A 91 -1.06 4.76 -13.49
C ASN A 91 -1.30 4.03 -12.17
N TYR A 92 -1.09 2.73 -12.15
CA TYR A 92 -1.34 1.89 -10.96
C TYR A 92 -0.46 2.21 -9.74
N ALA A 93 0.51 3.10 -9.86
CA ALA A 93 1.38 3.54 -8.77
C ALA A 93 0.87 4.79 -8.05
N VAL A 94 -0.32 5.29 -8.40
CA VAL A 94 -0.94 6.47 -7.77
C VAL A 94 -2.41 6.22 -7.46
N ASP A 95 -3.01 7.08 -6.65
CA ASP A 95 -4.41 6.99 -6.25
C ASP A 95 -5.39 7.23 -7.39
N LEU A 96 -6.61 6.79 -7.21
CA LEU A 96 -7.70 6.97 -8.20
C LEU A 96 -7.90 8.46 -8.54
N ALA A 97 -7.84 9.34 -7.55
CA ALA A 97 -7.97 10.79 -7.74
C ALA A 97 -6.88 11.39 -8.64
N ASP A 98 -5.72 10.76 -8.71
CA ASP A 98 -4.55 11.18 -9.49
C ASP A 98 -4.39 10.41 -10.80
N GLY A 99 -5.42 9.66 -11.20
CA GLY A 99 -5.43 8.91 -12.45
C GLY A 99 -4.92 7.48 -12.32
N GLY A 100 -4.87 6.97 -11.10
CA GLY A 100 -4.53 5.59 -10.77
C GLY A 100 -5.73 4.66 -10.65
N GLY A 101 -5.50 3.55 -9.98
CA GLY A 101 -6.52 2.55 -9.65
C GLY A 101 -7.07 2.69 -8.23
N SER A 102 -7.91 1.73 -7.85
CA SER A 102 -8.50 1.67 -6.50
C SER A 102 -7.59 1.04 -5.43
N GLY A 103 -6.31 0.89 -5.74
CA GLY A 103 -5.32 0.30 -4.84
C GLY A 103 -5.21 -1.22 -4.95
N TRP A 104 -4.29 -1.75 -4.15
CA TRP A 104 -3.91 -3.17 -4.11
C TRP A 104 -3.91 -3.67 -2.68
N THR A 105 -4.14 -4.96 -2.52
CA THR A 105 -3.94 -5.60 -1.21
C THR A 105 -2.46 -5.54 -0.83
N ILE A 106 -2.14 -4.85 0.25
CA ILE A 106 -0.76 -4.61 0.70
C ILE A 106 -0.03 -5.90 1.11
N GLY A 107 -0.76 -6.91 1.58
CA GLY A 107 -0.19 -8.19 2.00
C GLY A 107 0.89 -8.03 3.08
N SER A 108 1.96 -8.83 2.99
CA SER A 108 3.04 -8.81 3.98
C SER A 108 3.85 -7.51 4.04
N SER A 109 3.65 -6.57 3.12
CA SER A 109 4.23 -5.23 3.22
C SER A 109 3.61 -4.40 4.36
N TRP A 110 2.50 -4.87 4.95
CA TRP A 110 1.94 -4.32 6.18
C TRP A 110 2.80 -4.59 7.42
N LYS A 111 3.57 -5.67 7.45
CA LYS A 111 4.30 -6.12 8.65
C LYS A 111 5.31 -5.13 9.21
N PRO A 112 6.05 -4.35 8.41
CA PRO A 112 6.86 -3.24 8.92
C PRO A 112 6.05 -2.21 9.72
N ILE A 113 4.79 -1.93 9.34
CA ILE A 113 3.92 -1.01 10.07
C ILE A 113 3.61 -1.55 11.47
N ASN A 114 3.30 -2.85 11.59
CA ASN A 114 3.12 -3.50 12.89
C ASN A 114 4.37 -3.37 13.76
N LEU A 115 5.57 -3.53 13.19
CA LEU A 115 6.82 -3.40 13.93
C LEU A 115 7.08 -1.96 14.38
N ILE A 116 6.74 -0.97 13.57
CA ILE A 116 6.84 0.45 13.96
C ILE A 116 5.88 0.71 15.12
N ALA A 117 4.62 0.29 15.01
CA ALA A 117 3.62 0.42 16.09
C ALA A 117 4.09 -0.25 17.40
N TRP A 118 4.75 -1.42 17.28
CA TRP A 118 5.35 -2.15 18.40
C TRP A 118 6.41 -1.31 19.12
N MET A 119 7.35 -0.74 18.37
CA MET A 119 8.41 0.10 18.92
C MET A 119 7.86 1.41 19.51
N GLU A 120 6.89 2.04 18.87
CA GLU A 120 6.23 3.25 19.39
C GLU A 120 5.48 3.00 20.70
N ALA A 121 4.97 1.79 20.90
CA ALA A 121 4.36 1.37 22.17
C ALA A 121 5.41 1.07 23.28
N GLY A 122 6.70 1.25 23.00
CA GLY A 122 7.79 1.07 23.96
C GLY A 122 8.34 -0.37 24.07
N HIS A 123 7.95 -1.24 23.15
CA HIS A 123 8.40 -2.62 23.10
C HIS A 123 9.71 -2.79 22.32
N SER A 124 10.44 -3.87 22.61
CA SER A 124 11.67 -4.22 21.91
C SER A 124 11.41 -5.14 20.72
N ILE A 125 12.16 -4.94 19.64
CA ILE A 125 12.16 -5.89 18.50
C ILE A 125 12.66 -7.28 18.86
N ASN A 126 13.34 -7.42 20.03
CA ASN A 126 13.87 -8.67 20.56
C ASN A 126 13.02 -9.27 21.69
N ASP A 127 11.82 -8.74 21.95
CA ASP A 127 10.91 -9.32 22.92
C ASP A 127 10.57 -10.77 22.58
N ASN A 128 10.38 -11.60 23.58
CA ASN A 128 10.03 -13.00 23.40
C ASN A 128 8.49 -13.16 23.40
N LEU A 129 7.92 -13.30 22.21
CA LEU A 129 6.47 -13.48 22.03
C LEU A 129 6.10 -14.95 22.07
N GLN A 130 4.98 -15.25 22.77
CA GLN A 130 4.29 -16.51 22.62
C GLN A 130 3.28 -16.37 21.47
N THR A 131 3.49 -17.12 20.41
CA THR A 131 2.65 -17.10 19.22
C THR A 131 1.61 -18.22 19.22
N SER A 132 0.45 -17.99 18.61
CA SER A 132 -0.63 -18.97 18.47
C SER A 132 -1.08 -19.04 17.01
N THR A 133 -1.78 -20.11 16.68
CA THR A 133 -2.50 -20.26 15.41
C THR A 133 -3.98 -19.89 15.53
N SER A 134 -4.46 -19.53 16.71
CA SER A 134 -5.84 -19.13 16.91
C SER A 134 -5.93 -18.06 18.02
N TYR A 135 -6.68 -17.02 17.74
CA TYR A 135 -6.90 -15.90 18.64
C TYR A 135 -8.40 -15.56 18.68
N PRO A 136 -8.95 -15.20 19.85
CA PRO A 136 -10.24 -14.52 19.88
C PRO A 136 -10.17 -13.19 19.14
N THR A 137 -11.14 -12.87 18.29
CA THR A 137 -11.16 -11.58 17.57
C THR A 137 -11.22 -10.37 18.51
N THR A 138 -11.76 -10.57 19.71
CA THR A 138 -11.78 -9.57 20.79
C THR A 138 -10.38 -9.17 21.27
N ASP A 139 -9.35 -10.00 21.05
CA ASP A 139 -7.97 -9.66 21.41
C ASP A 139 -7.43 -8.51 20.57
N PHE A 140 -7.94 -8.34 19.37
CA PHE A 140 -7.53 -7.28 18.43
C PHE A 140 -8.39 -6.03 18.53
N ALA A 141 -9.56 -6.14 19.15
CA ALA A 141 -10.59 -5.12 19.11
C ALA A 141 -10.18 -3.82 19.81
N CYS A 142 -10.57 -2.72 19.20
CA CYS A 142 -10.55 -1.40 19.80
C CYS A 142 -11.65 -1.28 20.88
N SER A 143 -11.54 -0.31 21.78
CA SER A 143 -12.47 -0.13 22.91
C SER A 143 -13.94 0.06 22.52
N ASN A 144 -14.21 0.46 21.29
CA ASN A 144 -15.53 0.70 20.71
C ASN A 144 -16.04 -0.42 19.80
N TYR A 145 -15.32 -1.56 19.74
CA TYR A 145 -15.74 -2.71 18.95
C TYR A 145 -16.93 -3.43 19.63
N SER A 146 -17.98 -3.65 18.86
CA SER A 146 -19.20 -4.34 19.33
C SER A 146 -19.45 -5.69 18.65
N GLY A 147 -18.46 -6.23 17.96
CA GLY A 147 -18.57 -7.52 17.25
C GLY A 147 -18.57 -8.73 18.17
N GLY A 148 -18.99 -9.88 17.64
CA GLY A 148 -19.03 -11.16 18.34
C GLY A 148 -17.64 -11.71 18.69
N ALA A 149 -17.59 -12.65 19.61
CA ALA A 149 -16.37 -13.34 20.04
C ALA A 149 -16.08 -14.55 19.11
N ASP A 150 -15.74 -14.27 17.85
CA ASP A 150 -15.29 -15.31 16.92
C ASP A 150 -13.81 -15.59 17.12
N SER A 151 -13.35 -16.72 16.64
CA SER A 151 -11.92 -17.05 16.61
C SER A 151 -11.37 -16.78 15.22
N TRP A 152 -10.25 -16.08 15.18
CA TRP A 152 -9.45 -15.92 13.98
C TRP A 152 -8.32 -16.95 13.97
N ASN A 153 -8.27 -17.76 12.91
CA ASN A 153 -7.22 -18.74 12.70
C ASN A 153 -6.17 -18.18 11.76
N VAL A 154 -4.92 -18.18 12.21
CA VAL A 154 -3.76 -17.66 11.47
C VAL A 154 -2.76 -18.78 11.19
N SER A 155 -2.20 -18.79 9.99
CA SER A 155 -1.13 -19.69 9.61
C SER A 155 0.00 -18.95 8.92
N ASN A 156 1.21 -19.50 9.06
CA ASN A 156 2.36 -19.02 8.32
C ASN A 156 2.35 -19.59 6.90
N ALA A 157 2.80 -18.80 5.92
CA ALA A 157 3.09 -19.34 4.60
C ALA A 157 4.12 -20.48 4.71
N MET A 158 4.13 -21.40 3.77
CA MET A 158 5.03 -22.56 3.73
C MET A 158 4.76 -23.63 4.81
N GLY A 159 3.60 -23.59 5.47
CA GLY A 159 3.21 -24.60 6.45
C GLY A 159 4.04 -24.59 7.74
N ALA A 160 4.85 -23.57 7.99
CA ALA A 160 5.53 -23.40 9.26
C ALA A 160 4.47 -23.20 10.36
N GLY A 161 4.51 -24.06 11.38
CA GLY A 161 3.72 -23.89 12.60
C GLY A 161 4.16 -22.65 13.39
N THR A 162 3.68 -22.56 14.64
CA THR A 162 4.17 -21.54 15.57
C THR A 162 5.63 -21.78 15.93
N VAL A 163 6.39 -20.70 16.07
CA VAL A 163 7.72 -20.70 16.67
C VAL A 163 7.61 -20.02 18.02
N ASN A 164 7.90 -20.73 19.11
CA ASN A 164 7.74 -20.23 20.47
C ASN A 164 8.98 -20.45 21.33
N PRO A 165 9.51 -19.38 21.94
CA PRO A 165 9.16 -17.98 21.66
C PRO A 165 9.75 -17.49 20.34
N GLU A 166 9.14 -16.49 19.72
CA GLU A 166 9.69 -15.79 18.57
C GLU A 166 9.74 -14.28 18.79
N SER A 167 10.82 -13.64 18.35
CA SER A 167 10.93 -12.18 18.45
C SER A 167 10.22 -11.48 17.29
N PRO A 168 9.71 -10.24 17.48
CA PRO A 168 9.18 -9.41 16.40
C PRO A 168 10.13 -9.28 15.21
N PHE A 169 11.44 -9.13 15.48
CA PHE A 169 12.48 -9.06 14.45
C PHE A 169 12.52 -10.33 13.59
N LEU A 170 12.61 -11.50 14.22
CA LEU A 170 12.66 -12.78 13.48
C LEU A 170 11.33 -13.07 12.77
N GLY A 171 10.20 -12.74 13.40
CA GLY A 171 8.89 -12.87 12.79
C GLY A 171 8.74 -12.00 11.54
N LEU A 172 9.32 -10.79 11.52
CA LEU A 172 9.36 -9.94 10.34
C LEU A 172 10.29 -10.53 9.26
N VAL A 173 11.52 -10.90 9.61
CA VAL A 173 12.50 -11.48 8.66
C VAL A 173 11.97 -12.73 7.97
N ARG A 174 11.24 -13.57 8.71
CA ARG A 174 10.62 -14.81 8.21
C ARG A 174 9.23 -14.62 7.63
N SER A 175 8.71 -13.41 7.72
CA SER A 175 7.35 -13.08 7.32
C SER A 175 6.28 -13.95 8.01
N HIS A 176 6.46 -14.29 9.29
CA HIS A 176 5.53 -15.12 10.06
C HIS A 176 4.28 -14.34 10.45
N ASN A 177 3.12 -14.79 10.00
CA ASN A 177 1.82 -14.22 10.33
C ASN A 177 1.48 -14.40 11.82
N THR A 178 1.87 -15.53 12.41
CA THR A 178 1.60 -15.85 13.82
C THR A 178 2.26 -14.85 14.78
N THR A 179 3.46 -14.36 14.46
CA THR A 179 4.14 -13.33 15.24
C THR A 179 3.46 -11.98 15.09
N GLN A 180 3.03 -11.64 13.86
CA GLN A 180 2.28 -10.41 13.62
C GLN A 180 0.94 -10.41 14.36
N ALA A 181 0.25 -11.55 14.38
CA ALA A 181 -0.99 -11.72 15.14
C ALA A 181 -0.77 -11.53 16.63
N SER A 182 0.29 -12.12 17.19
CA SER A 182 0.64 -11.92 18.61
C SER A 182 0.90 -10.45 18.94
N MET A 183 1.64 -9.74 18.10
CA MET A 183 1.87 -8.30 18.25
C MET A 183 0.56 -7.52 18.18
N GLY A 184 -0.30 -7.79 17.18
CA GLY A 184 -1.58 -7.14 16.99
C GLY A 184 -2.54 -7.35 18.17
N ALA A 185 -2.56 -8.55 18.77
CA ALA A 185 -3.38 -8.86 19.95
C ALA A 185 -2.93 -8.05 21.19
N ILE A 186 -1.63 -7.85 21.36
CA ILE A 186 -1.06 -7.04 22.45
C ILE A 186 -1.32 -5.55 22.23
N LEU A 187 -1.02 -5.03 21.04
CA LEU A 187 -1.14 -3.61 20.70
C LEU A 187 -2.57 -3.14 20.54
N LYS A 188 -3.48 -4.02 20.13
CA LYS A 188 -4.78 -3.72 19.54
C LYS A 188 -4.64 -3.10 18.15
N LEU A 189 -5.56 -3.38 17.26
CA LEU A 189 -5.49 -2.89 15.88
C LEU A 189 -5.65 -1.38 15.75
N CYS A 190 -6.23 -0.70 16.76
CA CYS A 190 -6.27 0.75 16.79
C CYS A 190 -4.88 1.38 16.78
N LYS A 191 -3.94 0.86 17.60
CA LYS A 191 -2.57 1.41 17.62
C LYS A 191 -1.89 1.21 16.27
N VAL A 192 -2.07 0.04 15.65
CA VAL A 192 -1.51 -0.24 14.32
C VAL A 192 -2.13 0.67 13.25
N ALA A 193 -3.45 0.88 13.30
CA ALA A 193 -4.16 1.78 12.37
C ALA A 193 -3.75 3.25 12.57
N ASP A 194 -3.49 3.69 13.81
CA ASP A 194 -2.97 5.03 14.09
C ASP A 194 -1.59 5.21 13.46
N THR A 195 -0.66 4.29 13.71
CA THR A 195 0.68 4.31 13.11
C THR A 195 0.61 4.28 11.58
N ALA A 196 -0.24 3.45 10.99
CA ALA A 196 -0.43 3.42 9.54
C ALA A 196 -0.91 4.78 8.99
N THR A 197 -1.88 5.41 9.68
CA THR A 197 -2.40 6.73 9.31
C THR A 197 -1.31 7.81 9.42
N GLU A 198 -0.50 7.79 10.48
CA GLU A 198 0.64 8.71 10.66
C GLU A 198 1.70 8.55 9.57
N LEU A 199 1.87 7.33 9.04
CA LEU A 199 2.72 7.03 7.89
C LEU A 199 2.10 7.40 6.54
N GLY A 200 0.88 7.95 6.53
CA GLY A 200 0.17 8.38 5.32
C GLY A 200 -0.62 7.26 4.63
N TYR A 201 -0.78 6.09 5.24
CA TYR A 201 -1.60 5.02 4.66
C TYR A 201 -3.08 5.44 4.59
N HIS A 202 -3.67 5.26 3.43
CA HIS A 202 -5.07 5.57 3.15
C HIS A 202 -5.62 4.63 2.05
N ASP A 203 -6.93 4.62 1.88
CA ASP A 203 -7.59 3.92 0.78
C ASP A 203 -7.38 4.68 -0.53
N ALA A 204 -6.80 4.04 -1.53
CA ALA A 204 -6.43 4.67 -2.79
C ALA A 204 -7.65 5.09 -3.65
N ALA A 205 -8.84 4.52 -3.40
CA ALA A 205 -10.05 4.87 -4.11
C ALA A 205 -10.74 6.09 -3.51
N THR A 206 -10.72 6.22 -2.17
CA THR A 206 -11.48 7.24 -1.45
C THR A 206 -10.60 8.33 -0.84
N GLY A 207 -9.31 8.06 -0.60
CA GLY A 207 -8.40 8.91 0.17
C GLY A 207 -8.67 8.88 1.68
N GLU A 208 -9.59 8.02 2.13
CA GLU A 208 -9.95 7.92 3.54
C GLU A 208 -8.93 7.09 4.32
N THR A 209 -8.71 7.45 5.57
CA THR A 209 -7.88 6.68 6.49
C THR A 209 -8.62 5.44 6.99
N ILE A 210 -7.91 4.52 7.64
CA ILE A 210 -8.49 3.27 8.14
C ILE A 210 -9.64 3.56 9.12
N ASP A 211 -10.82 3.00 8.82
CA ASP A 211 -11.96 3.02 9.74
C ASP A 211 -11.72 2.02 10.89
N LYS A 212 -11.31 2.55 12.05
CA LYS A 212 -11.01 1.77 13.24
C LYS A 212 -12.22 1.01 13.81
N THR A 213 -13.44 1.37 13.42
CA THR A 213 -14.64 0.67 13.87
C THR A 213 -14.85 -0.65 13.14
N GLN A 214 -14.20 -0.82 11.99
CA GLN A 214 -14.30 -2.01 11.16
C GLN A 214 -13.06 -2.90 11.19
N VAL A 215 -12.01 -2.50 11.91
CA VAL A 215 -10.78 -3.30 12.03
C VAL A 215 -10.93 -4.33 13.14
N TYR A 216 -11.17 -5.56 12.78
CA TYR A 216 -11.39 -6.68 13.70
C TYR A 216 -10.58 -7.94 13.37
N THR A 217 -9.87 -7.94 12.25
CA THR A 217 -8.90 -9.00 11.89
C THR A 217 -7.69 -8.37 11.20
N PRO A 218 -6.47 -8.78 11.54
CA PRO A 218 -5.26 -8.31 10.87
C PRO A 218 -5.17 -8.81 9.43
#